data_97c7c241fad93921af982e7e1119085d
#
_entry.id   97c7c241fad93921af982e7e1119085d
#
_cell.length_a   1.000
_cell.length_b   1.000
_cell.length_c   1.000
_cell.angle_alpha   90.00
_cell.angle_beta   90.00
_cell.angle_gamma   90.00
#
_symmetry.space_group_name_H-M   'P 1'
#
loop_
_entity.id
_entity.type
_entity.pdbx_description
1 polymer ?
#
loop_
_entity_poly.entity_id
_entity_poly.type
_entity_poly.pdbx_seq_one_letter_code
_entity_poly.pdbx_strand_id
1 'polypeptide(L)'
;ASALNRIDVIQRAGTYTVPGFQLPHIGGLDIAGEITALGSGAKQQGQWRLGDRVVVNPSLSAVSAASRFADRGDVYGELGVIGLNAPGGHAEFCAVPASHIHAIPDHIGFDSAAAFPTAWMTAHHGLFSVGELQPNETVLIHAAASGVASAAIHLAKAAGATVLATAGSVEKCAHGTRLGADAVINNRNTDLTTWVFEHTEGEGVNMVFDHVGPALWQASMFAMAPQGRLVSCGNTTGDSTVLPSLGHLFSQGPVSYTHLTLPTSLAV
;
A
#
# COMPACT_ATOMS: atom_id res chain seq x y z
N ALA A 1 12.16 15.44 -5.65
CA ALA A 1 10.71 15.24 -5.76
C ALA A 1 10.16 14.54 -4.53
N SER A 2 8.89 14.79 -4.21
CA SER A 2 8.17 14.11 -3.12
C SER A 2 6.71 13.90 -3.56
N ALA A 3 6.16 12.71 -3.37
CA ALA A 3 4.78 12.42 -3.69
C ALA A 3 3.89 12.52 -2.43
N LEU A 4 2.61 12.83 -2.65
CA LEU A 4 1.60 12.93 -1.61
C LEU A 4 0.84 11.61 -1.47
N ASN A 5 0.72 11.15 -0.25
CA ASN A 5 -0.11 10.02 0.14
C ASN A 5 -1.32 10.46 0.97
N ARG A 6 -2.35 9.61 1.02
CA ARG A 6 -3.52 9.90 1.86
C ARG A 6 -3.13 10.11 3.33
N ILE A 7 -2.13 9.38 3.81
CA ILE A 7 -1.65 9.46 5.19
C ILE A 7 -1.08 10.85 5.53
N ASP A 8 -0.39 11.52 4.59
CA ASP A 8 0.12 12.89 4.80
C ASP A 8 -1.03 13.87 5.09
N VAL A 9 -2.15 13.69 4.39
CA VAL A 9 -3.34 14.55 4.55
C VAL A 9 -4.00 14.32 5.91
N ILE A 10 -4.20 13.07 6.32
CA ILE A 10 -4.86 12.75 7.59
C ILE A 10 -3.96 13.07 8.79
N GLN A 11 -2.64 12.90 8.67
CA GLN A 11 -1.67 13.31 9.68
C GLN A 11 -1.68 14.84 9.87
N ARG A 12 -1.64 15.60 8.76
CA ARG A 12 -1.75 17.06 8.80
C ARG A 12 -3.05 17.54 9.44
N ALA A 13 -4.15 16.83 9.22
CA ALA A 13 -5.44 17.11 9.83
C ALA A 13 -5.51 16.76 11.33
N GLY A 14 -4.47 16.10 11.88
CA GLY A 14 -4.45 15.66 13.28
C GLY A 14 -5.35 14.46 13.59
N THR A 15 -5.89 13.80 12.57
CA THR A 15 -6.79 12.64 12.73
C THR A 15 -6.05 11.31 12.73
N TYR A 16 -4.75 11.34 12.47
CA TYR A 16 -3.87 10.17 12.51
C TYR A 16 -2.52 10.55 13.09
N THR A 17 -2.12 9.88 14.15
CA THR A 17 -0.80 10.05 14.76
C THR A 17 -0.21 8.68 15.03
N VAL A 18 1.12 8.59 14.99
CA VAL A 18 1.88 7.39 15.35
C VAL A 18 2.71 7.66 16.59
N PRO A 19 3.07 6.65 17.38
CA PRO A 19 4.00 6.82 18.49
C PRO A 19 5.29 7.51 18.04
N GLY A 20 5.77 8.47 18.84
CA GLY A 20 6.95 9.28 18.51
C GLY A 20 6.68 10.49 17.61
N PHE A 21 5.46 10.70 17.13
CA PHE A 21 5.08 11.93 16.40
C PHE A 21 5.18 13.15 17.31
N GLN A 22 5.84 14.19 16.83
CA GLN A 22 6.02 15.47 17.54
C GLN A 22 5.93 16.63 16.57
N LEU A 23 5.42 17.76 17.03
CA LEU A 23 5.42 19.03 16.30
C LEU A 23 6.57 19.92 16.79
N PRO A 24 7.25 20.70 15.90
CA PRO A 24 7.00 20.81 14.46
C PRO A 24 7.42 19.56 13.69
N HIS A 25 6.68 19.19 12.62
CA HIS A 25 6.93 17.98 11.82
C HIS A 25 7.01 18.29 10.33
N ILE A 26 7.91 17.60 9.64
CA ILE A 26 8.03 17.62 8.17
C ILE A 26 7.47 16.28 7.67
N GLY A 27 6.32 16.32 7.01
CA GLY A 27 5.69 15.16 6.39
C GLY A 27 6.36 14.73 5.08
N GLY A 28 5.76 13.74 4.40
CA GLY A 28 6.20 13.24 3.09
C GLY A 28 6.99 11.95 3.21
N LEU A 29 6.31 10.84 2.89
CA LEU A 29 6.91 9.50 2.93
C LEU A 29 7.74 9.22 1.68
N ASP A 30 7.24 9.64 0.55
CA ASP A 30 7.77 9.30 -0.76
C ASP A 30 8.75 10.36 -1.26
N ILE A 31 9.99 9.95 -1.49
CA ILE A 31 11.11 10.85 -1.76
C ILE A 31 11.96 10.30 -2.90
N ALA A 32 12.31 11.16 -3.86
CA ALA A 32 13.33 10.89 -4.86
C ALA A 32 14.17 12.16 -5.13
N GLY A 33 15.45 12.01 -5.33
CA GLY A 33 16.34 13.13 -5.53
C GLY A 33 17.79 12.73 -5.78
N GLU A 34 18.66 13.69 -5.61
CA GLU A 34 20.11 13.50 -5.76
C GLU A 34 20.81 13.58 -4.40
N ILE A 35 21.85 12.80 -4.22
CA ILE A 35 22.69 12.85 -3.03
C ILE A 35 23.53 14.12 -3.05
N THR A 36 23.25 15.03 -2.12
CA THR A 36 24.00 16.29 -1.99
C THR A 36 25.04 16.26 -0.88
N ALA A 37 24.88 15.35 0.10
CA ALA A 37 25.85 15.17 1.18
C ALA A 37 25.87 13.70 1.63
N LEU A 38 27.02 13.26 2.14
CA LEU A 38 27.21 11.93 2.71
C LEU A 38 27.78 12.04 4.12
N GLY A 39 27.14 11.34 5.06
CA GLY A 39 27.70 11.15 6.41
C GLY A 39 28.98 10.31 6.39
N SER A 40 29.76 10.35 7.50
CA SER A 40 31.02 9.63 7.58
C SER A 40 30.88 8.12 7.36
N GLY A 41 29.85 7.50 7.92
CA GLY A 41 29.57 6.07 7.73
C GLY A 41 29.27 5.70 6.27
N ALA A 42 28.43 6.47 5.58
CA ALA A 42 28.12 6.26 4.17
C ALA A 42 29.35 6.45 3.27
N LYS A 43 30.22 7.44 3.59
CA LYS A 43 31.49 7.64 2.90
C LYS A 43 32.43 6.44 3.04
N GLN A 44 32.49 5.85 4.25
CA GLN A 44 33.36 4.68 4.51
C GLN A 44 32.87 3.43 3.76
N GLN A 45 31.55 3.27 3.59
CA GLN A 45 31.00 2.16 2.84
C GLN A 45 31.29 2.26 1.32
N GLY A 46 31.48 3.47 0.79
CA GLY A 46 31.88 3.71 -0.60
C GLY A 46 30.84 3.33 -1.68
N GLN A 47 29.63 2.96 -1.27
CA GLN A 47 28.56 2.54 -2.17
C GLN A 47 27.96 3.72 -2.95
N TRP A 48 27.87 4.90 -2.31
CA TRP A 48 27.19 6.07 -2.83
C TRP A 48 28.12 7.24 -3.09
N ARG A 49 27.76 8.08 -4.06
CA ARG A 49 28.50 9.28 -4.45
C ARG A 49 27.58 10.50 -4.49
N LEU A 50 28.16 11.70 -4.39
CA LEU A 50 27.44 12.94 -4.64
C LEU A 50 26.92 12.96 -6.08
N GLY A 51 25.66 13.38 -6.28
CA GLY A 51 25.00 13.39 -7.57
C GLY A 51 24.30 12.09 -7.93
N ASP A 52 24.46 11.00 -7.18
CA ASP A 52 23.72 9.77 -7.42
C ASP A 52 22.22 10.01 -7.26
N ARG A 53 21.44 9.51 -8.22
CA ARG A 53 19.98 9.61 -8.27
C ARG A 53 19.36 8.49 -7.47
N VAL A 54 18.57 8.83 -6.46
CA VAL A 54 18.04 7.85 -5.51
C VAL A 54 16.57 8.05 -5.20
N VAL A 55 15.90 6.93 -4.92
CA VAL A 55 14.57 6.86 -4.31
C VAL A 55 14.70 6.28 -2.91
N VAL A 56 13.84 6.72 -2.00
CA VAL A 56 13.92 6.36 -0.58
C VAL A 56 12.86 5.31 -0.24
N ASN A 57 13.27 4.24 0.44
CA ASN A 57 12.35 3.39 1.17
C ASN A 57 12.01 4.09 2.50
N PRO A 58 10.76 4.52 2.73
CA PRO A 58 10.39 5.28 3.92
C PRO A 58 10.36 4.45 5.21
N SER A 59 10.31 3.13 5.11
CA SER A 59 10.32 2.24 6.28
C SER A 59 11.72 2.18 6.88
N LEU A 60 11.93 2.83 8.02
CA LEU A 60 13.15 2.65 8.80
C LEU A 60 13.10 1.26 9.42
N SER A 61 13.90 0.34 8.87
CA SER A 61 13.85 -1.07 9.26
C SER A 61 14.14 -1.28 10.75
N ALA A 62 13.52 -2.32 11.30
CA ALA A 62 13.74 -2.77 12.69
C ALA A 62 15.21 -3.02 13.05
N VAL A 63 16.14 -3.06 12.09
CA VAL A 63 17.57 -3.23 12.38
C VAL A 63 18.14 -2.01 13.10
N SER A 64 17.67 -0.79 12.85
CA SER A 64 18.03 0.40 13.63
C SER A 64 17.19 0.54 14.91
N ALA A 65 16.02 -0.10 14.96
CA ALA A 65 15.11 -0.14 16.10
C ALA A 65 15.24 -1.44 16.91
N ALA A 66 15.76 -2.51 16.33
CA ALA A 66 15.83 -3.86 16.90
C ALA A 66 16.55 -3.95 18.25
N SER A 67 17.48 -3.02 18.54
CA SER A 67 18.14 -2.98 19.85
C SER A 67 17.22 -2.49 20.98
N ARG A 68 16.11 -1.83 20.67
CA ARG A 68 15.21 -1.25 21.68
C ARG A 68 13.90 -2.04 21.85
N PHE A 69 13.52 -2.87 20.89
CA PHE A 69 12.11 -3.32 20.75
C PHE A 69 11.93 -4.76 20.24
N ALA A 70 13.01 -5.54 20.22
CA ALA A 70 13.02 -6.93 19.71
C ALA A 70 11.96 -7.85 20.35
N ASP A 71 11.44 -7.50 21.51
CA ASP A 71 10.49 -8.33 22.29
C ASP A 71 9.03 -7.85 22.23
N ARG A 72 8.75 -6.76 21.49
CA ARG A 72 7.38 -6.24 21.41
C ARG A 72 6.84 -6.43 20.01
N GLY A 73 5.80 -7.22 19.87
CA GLY A 73 5.04 -7.41 18.62
C GLY A 73 4.25 -6.17 18.17
N ASP A 74 4.64 -4.97 18.61
CA ASP A 74 4.03 -3.71 18.27
C ASP A 74 4.78 -3.09 17.09
N VAL A 75 4.36 -3.45 15.92
CA VAL A 75 5.00 -3.12 14.65
C VAL A 75 4.89 -1.63 14.28
N TYR A 76 3.96 -0.88 14.91
CA TYR A 76 3.69 0.52 14.57
C TYR A 76 4.50 1.55 15.35
N GLY A 77 4.78 1.27 16.60
CA GLY A 77 5.36 2.26 17.51
C GLY A 77 6.86 2.43 17.38
N GLU A 78 7.51 1.52 16.73
CA GLU A 78 8.92 1.29 16.90
C GLU A 78 9.73 1.26 15.60
N LEU A 79 9.05 1.05 14.49
CA LEU A 79 9.61 1.26 13.17
C LEU A 79 9.46 2.74 12.84
N GLY A 80 10.54 3.50 12.93
CA GLY A 80 10.52 4.86 12.41
C GLY A 80 10.06 4.83 10.96
N VAL A 81 9.14 5.71 10.58
CA VAL A 81 8.73 5.89 9.19
C VAL A 81 9.04 7.33 8.82
N ILE A 82 9.85 7.48 7.79
CA ILE A 82 10.18 8.79 7.22
C ILE A 82 8.88 9.47 6.81
N GLY A 83 8.66 10.70 7.27
CA GLY A 83 7.44 11.44 7.02
C GLY A 83 6.29 11.20 8.00
N LEU A 84 6.37 10.18 8.90
CA LEU A 84 5.36 9.95 9.94
C LEU A 84 5.84 10.29 11.34
N ASN A 85 6.93 9.70 11.79
CA ASN A 85 7.54 9.96 13.10
C ASN A 85 9.04 10.31 13.00
N ALA A 86 9.57 10.36 11.79
CA ALA A 86 10.86 10.96 11.45
C ALA A 86 10.65 12.04 10.38
N PRO A 87 11.51 13.07 10.28
CA PRO A 87 11.39 14.10 9.27
C PRO A 87 11.32 13.54 7.85
N GLY A 88 10.36 14.01 7.08
CA GLY A 88 10.04 13.51 5.74
C GLY A 88 10.53 14.39 4.59
N GLY A 89 10.04 14.10 3.40
CA GLY A 89 10.49 14.65 2.13
C GLY A 89 9.74 15.88 1.61
N HIS A 90 8.77 16.42 2.33
CA HIS A 90 8.16 17.69 1.95
C HIS A 90 9.07 18.86 2.33
N ALA A 91 10.33 18.79 1.89
CA ALA A 91 11.41 19.71 2.17
C ALA A 91 12.39 19.75 1.00
N GLU A 92 13.25 20.79 0.97
CA GLU A 92 14.30 20.91 -0.02
C GLU A 92 15.38 19.83 0.15
N PHE A 93 15.69 19.49 1.40
CA PHE A 93 16.62 18.42 1.76
C PHE A 93 16.02 17.47 2.78
N CYS A 94 16.35 16.18 2.66
CA CYS A 94 15.95 15.16 3.59
C CYS A 94 17.16 14.28 3.96
N ALA A 95 17.40 14.09 5.25
CA ALA A 95 18.44 13.19 5.73
C ALA A 95 17.86 11.80 5.96
N VAL A 96 18.41 10.81 5.26
CA VAL A 96 17.94 9.42 5.32
C VAL A 96 19.12 8.46 5.52
N PRO A 97 18.90 7.28 6.12
CA PRO A 97 19.96 6.28 6.22
C PRO A 97 20.38 5.77 4.84
N ALA A 98 21.67 5.58 4.62
CA ALA A 98 22.22 5.09 3.35
C ALA A 98 21.71 3.69 2.96
N SER A 99 21.26 2.90 3.94
CA SER A 99 20.66 1.59 3.73
C SER A 99 19.22 1.63 3.18
N HIS A 100 18.59 2.80 3.14
CA HIS A 100 17.18 2.98 2.73
C HIS A 100 17.04 3.69 1.39
N ILE A 101 18.15 3.90 0.69
CA ILE A 101 18.14 4.50 -0.64
C ILE A 101 18.48 3.48 -1.72
N HIS A 102 17.82 3.62 -2.86
CA HIS A 102 18.00 2.77 -4.03
C HIS A 102 18.26 3.63 -5.25
N ALA A 103 19.13 3.16 -6.14
CA ALA A 103 19.42 3.88 -7.37
C ALA A 103 18.20 3.96 -8.28
N ILE A 104 17.99 5.11 -8.91
CA ILE A 104 16.95 5.32 -9.91
C ILE A 104 17.58 5.09 -11.28
N PRO A 105 17.02 4.23 -12.15
CA PRO A 105 17.45 4.10 -13.55
C PRO A 105 17.40 5.44 -14.28
N ASP A 106 18.35 5.69 -15.20
CA ASP A 106 18.49 6.99 -15.87
C ASP A 106 17.24 7.44 -16.63
N HIS A 107 16.47 6.49 -17.15
CA HIS A 107 15.25 6.78 -17.92
C HIS A 107 14.02 7.10 -17.04
N ILE A 108 14.10 6.94 -15.72
CA ILE A 108 13.00 7.24 -14.79
C ILE A 108 13.18 8.65 -14.21
N GLY A 109 12.19 9.51 -14.38
CA GLY A 109 12.17 10.84 -13.77
C GLY A 109 11.95 10.80 -12.25
N PHE A 110 12.39 11.85 -11.54
CA PHE A 110 12.23 11.94 -10.08
C PHE A 110 10.76 11.92 -9.64
N ASP A 111 9.86 12.50 -10.42
CA ASP A 111 8.42 12.51 -10.09
C ASP A 111 7.84 11.09 -10.12
N SER A 112 8.17 10.31 -11.14
CA SER A 112 7.77 8.91 -11.24
C SER A 112 8.41 8.07 -10.14
N ALA A 113 9.70 8.29 -9.87
CA ALA A 113 10.42 7.57 -8.83
C ALA A 113 9.85 7.87 -7.43
N ALA A 114 9.51 9.13 -7.14
CA ALA A 114 8.91 9.53 -5.87
C ALA A 114 7.49 8.94 -5.69
N ALA A 115 6.72 8.75 -6.75
CA ALA A 115 5.38 8.17 -6.66
C ALA A 115 5.37 6.64 -6.44
N PHE A 116 6.53 6.01 -6.45
CA PHE A 116 6.65 4.55 -6.42
C PHE A 116 6.62 3.94 -5.01
N PRO A 117 7.40 4.36 -3.99
CA PRO A 117 7.69 3.55 -2.81
C PRO A 117 6.45 3.13 -2.03
N THR A 118 5.71 4.06 -1.45
CA THR A 118 4.58 3.73 -0.57
C THR A 118 3.51 2.94 -1.30
N ALA A 119 3.12 3.35 -2.50
CA ALA A 119 2.04 2.72 -3.24
C ALA A 119 2.39 1.30 -3.70
N TRP A 120 3.56 1.11 -4.30
CA TRP A 120 3.97 -0.18 -4.87
C TRP A 120 4.40 -1.18 -3.80
N MET A 121 5.12 -0.73 -2.77
CA MET A 121 5.50 -1.59 -1.65
C MET A 121 4.27 -2.10 -0.90
N THR A 122 3.29 -1.23 -0.65
CA THR A 122 2.02 -1.62 -0.02
C THR A 122 1.27 -2.64 -0.88
N ALA A 123 1.13 -2.36 -2.18
CA ALA A 123 0.44 -3.25 -3.10
C ALA A 123 1.14 -4.62 -3.21
N HIS A 124 2.46 -4.62 -3.40
CA HIS A 124 3.26 -5.84 -3.48
C HIS A 124 3.15 -6.69 -2.21
N HIS A 125 3.34 -6.07 -1.06
CA HIS A 125 3.27 -6.77 0.22
C HIS A 125 1.87 -7.32 0.48
N GLY A 126 0.82 -6.51 0.26
CA GLY A 126 -0.55 -6.94 0.46
C GLY A 126 -0.97 -8.06 -0.49
N LEU A 127 -0.59 -7.99 -1.77
CA LEU A 127 -0.94 -9.01 -2.74
C LEU A 127 -0.17 -10.33 -2.51
N PHE A 128 1.15 -10.25 -2.32
CA PHE A 128 2.01 -11.44 -2.39
C PHE A 128 2.49 -11.95 -1.04
N SER A 129 2.89 -11.06 -0.12
CA SER A 129 3.41 -11.50 1.19
C SER A 129 2.31 -11.87 2.17
N VAL A 130 1.20 -11.12 2.15
CA VAL A 130 0.06 -11.34 3.07
C VAL A 130 -1.04 -12.13 2.38
N GLY A 131 -1.43 -11.71 1.18
CA GLY A 131 -2.52 -12.30 0.42
C GLY A 131 -2.14 -13.54 -0.36
N GLU A 132 -0.85 -13.80 -0.58
CA GLU A 132 -0.32 -14.98 -1.30
C GLU A 132 -1.03 -15.20 -2.65
N LEU A 133 -1.27 -14.11 -3.39
CA LEU A 133 -1.96 -14.14 -4.68
C LEU A 133 -1.25 -15.08 -5.65
N GLN A 134 -2.00 -16.04 -6.20
CA GLN A 134 -1.50 -17.01 -7.16
C GLN A 134 -1.91 -16.68 -8.60
N PRO A 135 -1.15 -17.16 -9.61
CA PRO A 135 -1.61 -17.10 -11.00
C PRO A 135 -2.96 -17.77 -11.17
N ASN A 136 -3.80 -17.25 -12.05
CA ASN A 136 -5.17 -17.68 -12.34
C ASN A 136 -6.21 -17.45 -11.23
N GLU A 137 -5.83 -16.90 -10.08
CA GLU A 137 -6.82 -16.42 -9.11
C GLU A 137 -7.52 -15.16 -9.59
N THR A 138 -8.73 -14.94 -9.12
CA THR A 138 -9.46 -13.70 -9.31
C THR A 138 -9.30 -12.82 -8.08
N VAL A 139 -8.82 -11.59 -8.28
CA VAL A 139 -8.69 -10.58 -7.21
C VAL A 139 -9.61 -9.39 -7.45
N LEU A 140 -10.34 -8.98 -6.42
CA LEU A 140 -11.12 -7.74 -6.39
C LEU A 140 -10.31 -6.62 -5.75
N ILE A 141 -10.02 -5.56 -6.51
CA ILE A 141 -9.23 -4.42 -6.06
C ILE A 141 -10.11 -3.19 -5.96
N HIS A 142 -10.22 -2.62 -4.75
CA HIS A 142 -11.04 -1.43 -4.53
C HIS A 142 -10.36 -0.14 -4.94
N ALA A 143 -11.18 0.85 -5.35
CA ALA A 143 -10.78 2.22 -5.68
C ALA A 143 -9.67 2.30 -6.74
N ALA A 144 -9.91 1.73 -7.92
CA ALA A 144 -8.96 1.56 -9.04
C ALA A 144 -8.13 2.80 -9.43
N ALA A 145 -8.61 4.01 -9.11
CA ALA A 145 -7.89 5.25 -9.42
C ALA A 145 -6.99 5.75 -8.26
N SER A 146 -6.84 4.99 -7.17
CA SER A 146 -5.87 5.31 -6.13
C SER A 146 -4.47 4.85 -6.51
N GLY A 147 -3.42 5.45 -5.93
CA GLY A 147 -2.04 5.05 -6.18
C GLY A 147 -1.79 3.57 -5.86
N VAL A 148 -2.24 3.12 -4.69
CA VAL A 148 -2.08 1.72 -4.25
C VAL A 148 -2.85 0.76 -5.15
N ALA A 149 -4.10 1.07 -5.51
CA ALA A 149 -4.88 0.20 -6.40
C ALA A 149 -4.30 0.18 -7.83
N SER A 150 -3.79 1.30 -8.32
CA SER A 150 -3.10 1.35 -9.62
C SER A 150 -1.88 0.42 -9.65
N ALA A 151 -1.05 0.46 -8.61
CA ALA A 151 0.06 -0.47 -8.44
C ALA A 151 -0.42 -1.92 -8.32
N ALA A 152 -1.47 -2.16 -7.52
CA ALA A 152 -2.02 -3.50 -7.31
C ALA A 152 -2.57 -4.12 -8.60
N ILE A 153 -3.27 -3.34 -9.45
CA ILE A 153 -3.76 -3.81 -10.75
C ILE A 153 -2.60 -4.27 -11.63
N HIS A 154 -1.57 -3.44 -11.77
CA HIS A 154 -0.39 -3.80 -12.58
C HIS A 154 0.31 -5.06 -12.06
N LEU A 155 0.55 -5.14 -10.75
CA LEU A 155 1.22 -6.27 -10.12
C LEU A 155 0.41 -7.56 -10.24
N ALA A 156 -0.90 -7.51 -9.98
CA ALA A 156 -1.77 -8.68 -10.11
C ALA A 156 -1.87 -9.18 -11.56
N LYS A 157 -1.99 -8.25 -12.52
CA LYS A 157 -1.96 -8.63 -13.96
C LYS A 157 -0.62 -9.23 -14.37
N ALA A 158 0.49 -8.67 -13.92
CA ALA A 158 1.84 -9.24 -14.18
C ALA A 158 2.01 -10.63 -13.59
N ALA A 159 1.35 -10.92 -12.47
CA ALA A 159 1.33 -12.24 -11.83
C ALA A 159 0.38 -13.26 -12.51
N GLY A 160 -0.38 -12.86 -13.53
CA GLY A 160 -1.31 -13.73 -14.24
C GLY A 160 -2.66 -13.90 -13.56
N ALA A 161 -3.04 -13.01 -12.67
CA ALA A 161 -4.37 -13.00 -12.03
C ALA A 161 -5.43 -12.33 -12.92
N THR A 162 -6.68 -12.71 -12.70
CA THR A 162 -7.86 -11.99 -13.20
C THR A 162 -8.16 -10.84 -12.23
N VAL A 163 -8.27 -9.62 -12.74
CA VAL A 163 -8.46 -8.42 -11.92
C VAL A 163 -9.83 -7.82 -12.14
N LEU A 164 -10.68 -7.92 -11.15
CA LEU A 164 -11.91 -7.14 -11.02
C LEU A 164 -11.60 -5.90 -10.18
N ALA A 165 -12.16 -4.73 -10.53
CA ALA A 165 -11.89 -3.52 -9.77
C ALA A 165 -13.14 -2.68 -9.53
N THR A 166 -13.12 -1.85 -8.49
CA THR A 166 -14.19 -0.89 -8.21
C THR A 166 -13.71 0.55 -8.36
N ALA A 167 -14.62 1.43 -8.73
CA ALA A 167 -14.38 2.87 -8.72
C ALA A 167 -15.67 3.63 -8.45
N GLY A 168 -15.60 4.91 -8.08
CA GLY A 168 -16.75 5.73 -7.71
C GLY A 168 -17.18 6.73 -8.79
N SER A 169 -16.65 6.66 -10.03
CA SER A 169 -17.10 7.47 -11.17
C SER A 169 -16.70 6.80 -12.49
N VAL A 170 -17.34 7.22 -13.58
CA VAL A 170 -17.08 6.72 -14.95
C VAL A 170 -15.61 6.94 -15.34
N GLU A 171 -15.05 8.11 -15.07
CA GLU A 171 -13.66 8.45 -15.41
C GLU A 171 -12.68 7.55 -14.64
N LYS A 172 -12.98 7.27 -13.37
CA LYS A 172 -12.16 6.38 -12.54
C LYS A 172 -12.29 4.92 -12.97
N CYS A 173 -13.46 4.49 -13.44
CA CYS A 173 -13.62 3.17 -14.05
C CYS A 173 -12.76 3.06 -15.32
N ALA A 174 -12.86 4.04 -16.22
CA ALA A 174 -12.04 4.08 -17.43
C ALA A 174 -10.54 4.09 -17.12
N HIS A 175 -10.11 4.72 -16.02
CA HIS A 175 -8.73 4.66 -15.56
C HIS A 175 -8.33 3.23 -15.18
N GLY A 176 -9.12 2.53 -14.36
CA GLY A 176 -8.86 1.15 -13.99
C GLY A 176 -8.74 0.20 -15.19
N THR A 177 -9.62 0.38 -16.18
CA THR A 177 -9.55 -0.39 -17.44
C THR A 177 -8.24 -0.11 -18.19
N ARG A 178 -7.78 1.15 -18.28
CA ARG A 178 -6.50 1.48 -18.91
C ARG A 178 -5.29 0.89 -18.19
N LEU A 179 -5.40 0.67 -16.88
CA LEU A 179 -4.35 0.00 -16.10
C LEU A 179 -4.30 -1.52 -16.32
N GLY A 180 -5.29 -2.09 -17.02
CA GLY A 180 -5.34 -3.50 -17.37
C GLY A 180 -6.27 -4.34 -16.49
N ALA A 181 -7.14 -3.75 -15.67
CA ALA A 181 -8.20 -4.51 -15.01
C ALA A 181 -9.13 -5.16 -16.04
N ASP A 182 -9.49 -6.43 -15.83
CA ASP A 182 -10.33 -7.20 -16.77
C ASP A 182 -11.77 -6.71 -16.76
N ALA A 183 -12.27 -6.26 -15.59
CA ALA A 183 -13.54 -5.56 -15.48
C ALA A 183 -13.50 -4.51 -14.37
N VAL A 184 -14.23 -3.40 -14.55
CA VAL A 184 -14.32 -2.33 -13.55
C VAL A 184 -15.76 -1.89 -13.37
N ILE A 185 -16.23 -1.84 -12.11
CA ILE A 185 -17.59 -1.43 -11.76
C ILE A 185 -17.61 -0.04 -11.10
N ASN A 186 -18.64 0.75 -11.41
CA ASN A 186 -18.99 1.91 -10.60
C ASN A 186 -19.83 1.45 -9.39
N ASN A 187 -19.18 1.29 -8.26
CA ASN A 187 -19.77 0.77 -7.02
C ASN A 187 -20.79 1.70 -6.34
N ARG A 188 -21.04 2.89 -6.91
CA ARG A 188 -22.11 3.78 -6.42
C ARG A 188 -23.47 3.44 -6.98
N ASN A 189 -23.52 2.81 -8.14
CA ASN A 189 -24.75 2.61 -8.91
C ASN A 189 -25.07 1.13 -9.13
N THR A 190 -24.24 0.21 -8.66
CA THR A 190 -24.38 -1.22 -8.93
C THR A 190 -24.06 -2.02 -7.68
N ASP A 191 -24.79 -3.08 -7.44
CA ASP A 191 -24.52 -4.01 -6.34
C ASP A 191 -23.24 -4.79 -6.62
N LEU A 192 -22.27 -4.64 -5.72
CA LEU A 192 -20.95 -5.23 -5.87
C LEU A 192 -20.97 -6.76 -5.85
N THR A 193 -21.75 -7.33 -4.95
CA THR A 193 -21.80 -8.78 -4.75
C THR A 193 -22.37 -9.47 -5.96
N THR A 194 -23.53 -9.01 -6.45
CA THR A 194 -24.15 -9.54 -7.67
C THR A 194 -23.21 -9.42 -8.86
N TRP A 195 -22.58 -8.26 -9.04
CA TRP A 195 -21.66 -8.01 -10.15
C TRP A 195 -20.43 -8.94 -10.12
N VAL A 196 -19.88 -9.21 -8.94
CA VAL A 196 -18.75 -10.14 -8.80
C VAL A 196 -19.17 -11.54 -9.22
N PHE A 197 -20.30 -12.05 -8.75
CA PHE A 197 -20.78 -13.38 -9.11
C PHE A 197 -21.08 -13.52 -10.61
N GLU A 198 -21.58 -12.47 -11.27
CA GLU A 198 -21.74 -12.44 -12.73
C GLU A 198 -20.43 -12.56 -13.49
N HIS A 199 -19.30 -12.03 -12.93
CA HIS A 199 -17.98 -12.05 -13.55
C HIS A 199 -17.10 -13.22 -13.12
N THR A 200 -17.58 -14.07 -12.22
CA THR A 200 -16.86 -15.23 -11.71
C THR A 200 -17.67 -16.53 -11.84
N GLU A 201 -18.66 -16.56 -12.73
CA GLU A 201 -19.51 -17.73 -12.98
C GLU A 201 -20.19 -18.27 -11.70
N GLY A 202 -20.43 -17.39 -10.72
CA GLY A 202 -21.00 -17.74 -9.43
C GLY A 202 -20.03 -18.18 -8.35
N GLU A 203 -18.73 -18.22 -8.65
CA GLU A 203 -17.71 -18.73 -7.70
C GLU A 203 -17.29 -17.68 -6.66
N GLY A 204 -17.35 -16.38 -6.98
CA GLY A 204 -16.78 -15.31 -6.18
C GLY A 204 -15.28 -15.10 -6.41
N VAL A 205 -14.68 -14.15 -5.67
CA VAL A 205 -13.25 -13.84 -5.82
C VAL A 205 -12.38 -14.55 -4.80
N ASN A 206 -11.20 -15.01 -5.21
CA ASN A 206 -10.25 -15.66 -4.32
C ASN A 206 -9.63 -14.68 -3.32
N MET A 207 -9.51 -13.41 -3.72
CA MET A 207 -8.91 -12.37 -2.89
C MET A 207 -9.61 -11.04 -3.05
N VAL A 208 -9.73 -10.30 -1.95
CA VAL A 208 -10.10 -8.88 -1.95
C VAL A 208 -8.90 -8.08 -1.45
N PHE A 209 -8.50 -7.05 -2.21
CA PHE A 209 -7.50 -6.08 -1.78
C PHE A 209 -8.19 -4.74 -1.48
N ASP A 210 -8.23 -4.39 -0.20
CA ASP A 210 -9.02 -3.26 0.31
C ASP A 210 -8.18 -2.20 1.03
N HIS A 211 -8.49 -0.94 0.74
CA HIS A 211 -8.01 0.22 1.48
C HIS A 211 -9.13 1.27 1.66
N VAL A 212 -10.35 0.88 1.32
CA VAL A 212 -11.56 1.71 1.46
C VAL A 212 -12.17 1.53 2.84
N GLY A 213 -12.26 0.28 3.30
CA GLY A 213 -12.77 -0.08 4.61
C GLY A 213 -14.29 -0.18 4.67
N PRO A 214 -14.93 0.34 5.74
CA PRO A 214 -16.33 0.05 6.10
C PRO A 214 -17.36 0.14 4.98
N ALA A 215 -17.22 1.11 4.06
CA ALA A 215 -18.20 1.33 3.00
C ALA A 215 -18.35 0.15 2.03
N LEU A 216 -17.31 -0.67 1.86
CA LEU A 216 -17.32 -1.83 0.94
C LEU A 216 -17.07 -3.15 1.66
N TRP A 217 -16.77 -3.12 2.95
CA TRP A 217 -16.34 -4.30 3.72
C TRP A 217 -17.32 -5.45 3.65
N GLN A 218 -18.59 -5.20 3.98
CA GLN A 218 -19.61 -6.25 4.01
C GLN A 218 -19.85 -6.86 2.63
N ALA A 219 -19.98 -6.02 1.59
CA ALA A 219 -20.14 -6.48 0.22
C ALA A 219 -18.93 -7.28 -0.26
N SER A 220 -17.72 -6.87 0.14
CA SER A 220 -16.49 -7.59 -0.15
C SER A 220 -16.46 -8.98 0.47
N MET A 221 -16.86 -9.09 1.74
CA MET A 221 -16.93 -10.38 2.45
C MET A 221 -17.92 -11.33 1.79
N PHE A 222 -19.07 -10.84 1.30
CA PHE A 222 -20.05 -11.65 0.59
C PHE A 222 -19.66 -12.00 -0.85
N ALA A 223 -18.77 -11.22 -1.46
CA ALA A 223 -18.31 -11.45 -2.84
C ALA A 223 -17.15 -12.46 -2.93
N MET A 224 -16.59 -12.91 -1.80
CA MET A 224 -15.48 -13.88 -1.79
C MET A 224 -15.97 -15.28 -2.09
N ALA A 225 -15.14 -16.04 -2.78
CA ALA A 225 -15.24 -17.49 -2.91
C ALA A 225 -15.06 -18.17 -1.53
N PRO A 226 -15.50 -19.42 -1.36
CA PRO A 226 -15.15 -20.19 -0.17
C PRO A 226 -13.64 -20.20 0.06
N GLN A 227 -13.23 -19.97 1.32
CA GLN A 227 -11.82 -19.81 1.71
C GLN A 227 -11.12 -18.59 1.08
N GLY A 228 -11.88 -17.67 0.49
CA GLY A 228 -11.36 -16.41 0.00
C GLY A 228 -10.73 -15.58 1.12
N ARG A 229 -9.83 -14.68 0.76
CA ARG A 229 -9.11 -13.83 1.72
C ARG A 229 -9.25 -12.35 1.41
N LEU A 230 -9.47 -11.56 2.45
CA LEU A 230 -9.53 -10.11 2.36
C LEU A 230 -8.27 -9.53 3.02
N VAL A 231 -7.49 -8.80 2.24
CA VAL A 231 -6.31 -8.07 2.72
C VAL A 231 -6.63 -6.58 2.75
N SER A 232 -6.63 -6.00 3.95
CA SER A 232 -6.90 -4.59 4.15
C SER A 232 -5.61 -3.85 4.51
N CYS A 233 -5.33 -2.76 3.78
CA CYS A 233 -4.21 -1.86 4.03
C CYS A 233 -4.66 -0.42 4.27
N GLY A 234 -5.93 -0.19 4.60
CA GLY A 234 -6.47 1.13 4.89
C GLY A 234 -7.96 1.14 5.18
N ASN A 235 -8.43 2.26 5.70
CA ASN A 235 -9.80 2.47 6.19
C ASN A 235 -10.31 3.87 5.86
N THR A 236 -10.17 4.30 4.61
CA THR A 236 -10.46 5.68 4.18
C THR A 236 -11.90 6.14 4.42
N THR A 237 -12.85 5.21 4.64
CA THR A 237 -14.26 5.51 4.91
C THR A 237 -14.67 5.36 6.38
N GLY A 238 -13.73 5.07 7.29
CA GLY A 238 -13.97 4.98 8.73
C GLY A 238 -13.23 3.80 9.37
N ASP A 239 -13.34 3.69 10.69
CA ASP A 239 -12.60 2.70 11.50
C ASP A 239 -13.46 1.52 11.97
N SER A 240 -14.78 1.62 11.83
CA SER A 240 -15.70 0.62 12.35
C SER A 240 -16.56 0.01 11.26
N THR A 241 -16.71 -1.30 11.28
CA THR A 241 -17.58 -2.04 10.37
C THR A 241 -18.35 -3.13 11.12
N VAL A 242 -19.44 -3.59 10.51
CA VAL A 242 -20.20 -4.76 11.00
C VAL A 242 -19.67 -5.99 10.26
N LEU A 243 -19.28 -7.00 11.02
CA LEU A 243 -18.90 -8.29 10.45
C LEU A 243 -20.13 -9.03 9.91
N PRO A 244 -19.98 -9.85 8.87
CA PRO A 244 -21.00 -10.84 8.49
C PRO A 244 -21.40 -11.72 9.65
N SER A 245 -22.54 -12.38 9.55
CA SER A 245 -22.97 -13.31 10.59
C SER A 245 -21.93 -14.41 10.85
N LEU A 246 -21.84 -14.89 12.08
CA LEU A 246 -20.95 -16.01 12.40
C LEU A 246 -21.24 -17.25 11.54
N GLY A 247 -22.50 -17.46 11.14
CA GLY A 247 -22.89 -18.53 10.23
C GLY A 247 -22.22 -18.39 8.85
N HIS A 248 -22.14 -17.18 8.29
CA HIS A 248 -21.42 -16.92 7.06
C HIS A 248 -19.93 -17.17 7.20
N LEU A 249 -19.32 -16.64 8.26
CA LEU A 249 -17.90 -16.85 8.52
C LEU A 249 -17.57 -18.35 8.69
N PHE A 250 -18.44 -19.10 9.37
CA PHE A 250 -18.25 -20.53 9.55
C PHE A 250 -18.41 -21.32 8.26
N SER A 251 -19.46 -21.02 7.47
CA SER A 251 -19.79 -21.80 6.25
C SER A 251 -18.85 -21.55 5.08
N GLN A 252 -18.35 -20.33 4.92
CA GLN A 252 -17.48 -19.93 3.81
C GLN A 252 -15.99 -19.98 4.17
N GLY A 253 -15.66 -19.95 5.47
CA GLY A 253 -14.27 -19.93 5.95
C GLY A 253 -13.43 -18.75 5.43
N PRO A 254 -14.00 -17.55 5.24
CA PRO A 254 -13.21 -16.43 4.75
C PRO A 254 -12.19 -15.98 5.80
N VAL A 255 -11.03 -15.55 5.35
CA VAL A 255 -9.98 -15.02 6.23
C VAL A 255 -9.79 -13.55 5.95
N SER A 256 -9.67 -12.74 7.00
CA SER A 256 -9.34 -11.32 6.89
C SER A 256 -7.97 -11.05 7.51
N TYR A 257 -7.10 -10.43 6.73
CA TYR A 257 -5.80 -9.94 7.17
C TYR A 257 -5.81 -8.42 7.16
N THR A 258 -5.43 -7.82 8.27
CA THR A 258 -5.14 -6.40 8.32
C THR A 258 -3.64 -6.22 8.23
N HIS A 259 -3.19 -5.46 7.23
CA HIS A 259 -1.79 -5.12 7.09
C HIS A 259 -1.60 -3.63 7.26
N LEU A 260 -0.87 -3.27 8.29
CA LEU A 260 -0.62 -1.88 8.66
C LEU A 260 0.87 -1.51 8.65
N THR A 261 1.74 -2.43 8.21
CA THR A 261 3.17 -2.15 8.13
C THR A 261 3.62 -2.06 6.69
N LEU A 262 4.35 -1.01 6.38
CA LEU A 262 5.18 -1.00 5.18
C LEU A 262 6.21 -2.14 5.31
N PRO A 263 6.45 -2.91 4.25
CA PRO A 263 7.39 -4.04 4.31
C PRO A 263 8.77 -3.55 4.72
N THR A 264 9.30 -4.15 5.77
CA THR A 264 10.61 -3.80 6.33
C THR A 264 11.77 -4.44 5.58
N SER A 265 11.50 -5.35 4.66
CA SER A 265 12.49 -5.96 3.79
C SER A 265 11.90 -6.30 2.43
N LEU A 266 12.30 -5.61 1.40
CA LEU A 266 12.39 -6.19 0.07
C LEU A 266 13.75 -6.89 0.04
N ALA A 267 13.76 -8.20 0.29
CA ALA A 267 14.85 -9.02 -0.19
C ALA A 267 14.68 -9.11 -1.71
N VAL A 268 15.56 -8.44 -2.43
CA VAL A 268 15.75 -8.62 -3.86
C VAL A 268 16.68 -9.81 -4.05
#